data_e7e423c449f4bdfef3820c0bd619b690
#
_entry.id   e7e423c449f4bdfef3820c0bd619b690
#
_cell.length_a   1.000
_cell.length_b   1.000
_cell.length_c   1.000
_cell.angle_alpha   90.00
_cell.angle_beta   90.00
_cell.angle_gamma   90.00
#
_symmetry.space_group_name_H-M   'P 1'
#
loop_
_entity.id
_entity.type
_entity.pdbx_description
1 polymer ?
#
loop_
_entity_poly.entity_id
_entity_poly.type
_entity_poly.pdbx_seq_one_letter_code
_entity_poly.pdbx_strand_id
1 'polypeptide(L)'
;MPGAYELPFAAKLHATTERFAGIACLGVVIRGETDHYDFVCAEAARGIQDVQLATGVPCAFGVITCDTMEQALARAGGGKRDQGRNAALTVARMALLKQEVNPYRWQVRDG
;
A
#
# COMPACT_ATOMS: atom_id res chain seq x y z
N MET A 1 -8.45 3.36 11.55
CA MET A 1 -7.40 4.25 11.04
C MET A 1 -8.04 5.48 10.42
N PRO A 2 -7.66 6.69 10.84
CA PRO A 2 -8.41 7.89 10.44
C PRO A 2 -8.38 8.23 8.96
N GLY A 3 -7.26 8.04 8.26
CA GLY A 3 -7.19 8.40 6.85
C GLY A 3 -5.95 7.89 6.17
N ALA A 4 -5.79 8.24 4.88
CA ALA A 4 -4.68 7.75 4.05
C ALA A 4 -3.32 8.25 4.56
N TYR A 5 -3.28 9.39 5.22
CA TYR A 5 -2.03 9.94 5.78
C TYR A 5 -1.42 9.01 6.83
N GLU A 6 -2.23 8.21 7.50
CA GLU A 6 -1.80 7.30 8.55
C GLU A 6 -1.42 5.90 8.04
N LEU A 7 -1.61 5.63 6.74
CA LEU A 7 -1.25 4.34 6.14
C LEU A 7 0.23 3.99 6.30
N PRO A 8 1.18 4.91 6.09
CA PRO A 8 2.60 4.57 6.27
C PRO A 8 2.92 4.08 7.67
N PHE A 9 2.36 4.70 8.70
CA PHE A 9 2.60 4.28 10.08
C PHE A 9 2.00 2.91 10.35
N ALA A 10 0.77 2.68 9.91
CA ALA A 10 0.13 1.38 10.06
C ALA A 10 0.90 0.29 9.31
N ALA A 11 1.37 0.59 8.10
CA ALA A 11 2.17 -0.34 7.32
C ALA A 11 3.47 -0.70 8.04
N LYS A 12 4.14 0.29 8.62
CA LYS A 12 5.37 0.05 9.37
C LYS A 12 5.12 -0.84 10.59
N LEU A 13 4.04 -0.59 11.33
CA LEU A 13 3.70 -1.42 12.48
C LEU A 13 3.52 -2.88 12.08
N HIS A 14 2.81 -3.15 11.00
CA HIS A 14 2.59 -4.52 10.54
C HIS A 14 3.85 -5.14 9.93
N ALA A 15 4.59 -4.36 9.16
CA ALA A 15 5.80 -4.86 8.51
C ALA A 15 6.87 -5.28 9.52
N THR A 16 7.01 -4.56 10.62
CA THR A 16 8.03 -4.85 11.62
C THR A 16 7.69 -6.04 12.52
N THR A 17 6.46 -6.55 12.47
CA THR A 17 6.10 -7.77 13.23
C THR A 17 6.71 -9.03 12.62
N GLU A 18 7.13 -8.99 11.37
CA GLU A 18 7.63 -10.14 10.61
C GLU A 18 6.60 -11.26 10.43
N ARG A 19 5.33 -10.94 10.64
CA ARG A 19 4.23 -11.92 10.54
C ARG A 19 3.59 -11.95 9.15
N PHE A 20 3.88 -10.96 8.31
CA PHE A 20 3.22 -10.80 7.01
C PHE A 20 4.26 -10.77 5.90
N ALA A 21 3.99 -11.48 4.82
CA ALA A 21 4.85 -11.49 3.64
C ALA A 21 4.70 -10.23 2.79
N GLY A 22 3.60 -9.51 2.96
CA GLY A 22 3.33 -8.27 2.25
C GLY A 22 2.11 -7.56 2.81
N ILE A 23 1.96 -6.29 2.45
CA ILE A 23 0.91 -5.42 2.97
C ILE A 23 0.27 -4.66 1.80
N ALA A 24 -1.05 -4.70 1.70
CA ALA A 24 -1.79 -3.87 0.75
C ALA A 24 -2.34 -2.66 1.50
N CYS A 25 -1.92 -1.47 1.08
CA CYS A 25 -2.35 -0.22 1.69
C CYS A 25 -3.50 0.36 0.87
N LEU A 26 -4.71 0.28 1.42
CA LEU A 26 -5.93 0.69 0.73
C LEU A 26 -6.51 1.96 1.33
N GLY A 27 -6.94 2.88 0.48
CA GLY A 27 -7.55 4.11 0.94
C GLY A 27 -8.10 4.92 -0.23
N VAL A 28 -8.75 6.02 0.10
CA VAL A 28 -9.30 6.95 -0.89
C VAL A 28 -8.99 8.37 -0.45
N VAL A 29 -8.51 9.17 -1.38
CA VAL A 29 -8.32 10.60 -1.17
C VAL A 29 -9.04 11.34 -2.28
N ILE A 30 -10.03 12.13 -1.91
CA ILE A 30 -10.84 12.91 -2.85
C ILE A 30 -10.44 14.38 -2.73
N ARG A 31 -10.18 15.03 -3.87
CA ARG A 31 -9.77 16.43 -3.89
C ARG A 31 -10.85 17.31 -3.28
N GLY A 32 -10.44 18.15 -2.34
CA GLY A 32 -11.29 19.17 -1.73
C GLY A 32 -10.92 20.55 -2.23
N GLU A 33 -11.36 21.57 -1.50
CA GLU A 33 -11.14 22.98 -1.84
C GLU A 33 -9.77 23.50 -1.40
N THR A 34 -9.00 22.71 -0.64
CA THR A 34 -7.72 23.12 -0.08
C THR A 34 -6.57 22.29 -0.68
N ASP A 35 -5.34 22.68 -0.37
CA ASP A 35 -4.14 21.95 -0.77
C ASP A 35 -3.93 20.65 0.00
N HIS A 36 -4.82 20.36 0.94
CA HIS A 36 -4.73 19.17 1.80
C HIS A 36 -4.60 17.87 0.98
N TYR A 37 -5.34 17.79 -0.14
CA TYR A 37 -5.28 16.65 -1.04
C TYR A 37 -3.85 16.35 -1.50
N ASP A 38 -3.14 17.37 -1.96
CA ASP A 38 -1.79 17.19 -2.49
C ASP A 38 -0.81 16.71 -1.41
N PHE A 39 -0.91 17.25 -0.21
CA PHE A 39 -0.08 16.82 0.91
C PHE A 39 -0.36 15.38 1.30
N VAL A 40 -1.63 15.00 1.42
CA VAL A 40 -2.00 13.63 1.81
C VAL A 40 -1.54 12.64 0.77
N CYS A 41 -1.77 12.90 -0.52
CA CYS A 41 -1.37 12.01 -1.60
C CYS A 41 0.15 11.83 -1.65
N ALA A 42 0.89 12.93 -1.59
CA ALA A 42 2.35 12.89 -1.67
C ALA A 42 2.95 12.15 -0.48
N GLU A 43 2.49 12.44 0.73
CA GLU A 43 3.04 11.81 1.93
C GLU A 43 2.61 10.36 2.08
N ALA A 44 1.39 10.01 1.68
CA ALA A 44 0.97 8.61 1.71
C ALA A 44 1.82 7.78 0.74
N ALA A 45 2.00 8.26 -0.48
CA ALA A 45 2.80 7.56 -1.49
C ALA A 45 4.25 7.42 -1.06
N ARG A 46 4.88 8.52 -0.64
CA ARG A 46 6.27 8.53 -0.22
C ARG A 46 6.48 7.67 1.02
N GLY A 47 5.61 7.81 2.00
CA GLY A 47 5.73 7.08 3.26
C GLY A 47 5.58 5.58 3.09
N ILE A 48 4.63 5.13 2.27
CA ILE A 48 4.46 3.70 2.00
C ILE A 48 5.69 3.14 1.29
N GLN A 49 6.24 3.87 0.32
CA GLN A 49 7.47 3.45 -0.36
C GLN A 49 8.64 3.38 0.61
N ASP A 50 8.78 4.36 1.51
CA ASP A 50 9.83 4.36 2.51
C ASP A 50 9.75 3.13 3.43
N VAL A 51 8.54 2.76 3.86
CA VAL A 51 8.33 1.57 4.70
C VAL A 51 8.76 0.33 3.95
N GLN A 52 8.34 0.18 2.70
CA GLN A 52 8.68 -0.97 1.88
C GLN A 52 10.20 -1.13 1.73
N LEU A 53 10.88 -0.06 1.40
CA LEU A 53 12.32 -0.10 1.19
C LEU A 53 13.10 -0.29 2.50
N ALA A 54 12.64 0.32 3.60
CA ALA A 54 13.30 0.23 4.89
C ALA A 54 13.12 -1.15 5.55
N THR A 55 11.96 -1.76 5.42
CA THR A 55 11.65 -3.03 6.09
C THR A 55 11.90 -4.25 5.20
N GLY A 56 11.95 -4.07 3.89
CA GLY A 56 12.03 -5.17 2.95
C GLY A 56 10.73 -5.95 2.80
N VAL A 57 9.64 -5.46 3.38
CA VAL A 57 8.31 -6.07 3.25
C VAL A 57 7.56 -5.36 2.13
N PRO A 58 7.14 -6.07 1.07
CA PRO A 58 6.40 -5.45 -0.01
C PRO A 58 5.13 -4.76 0.48
N CYS A 59 4.94 -3.51 0.06
CA CYS A 59 3.76 -2.71 0.41
C CYS A 59 3.16 -2.15 -0.87
N ALA A 60 1.97 -2.57 -1.22
CA ALA A 60 1.31 -2.08 -2.43
C ALA A 60 0.54 -0.81 -2.13
N PHE A 61 0.62 0.14 -3.06
CA PHE A 61 -0.08 1.41 -2.97
C PHE A 61 -1.44 1.28 -3.66
N GLY A 62 -2.48 0.98 -2.88
CA GLY A 62 -3.85 0.86 -3.35
C GLY A 62 -4.71 2.05 -2.99
N VAL A 63 -4.10 3.22 -2.87
CA VAL A 63 -4.80 4.44 -2.53
C VAL A 63 -5.35 5.08 -3.81
N ILE A 64 -6.68 5.26 -3.85
CA ILE A 64 -7.36 5.92 -4.95
C ILE A 64 -7.29 7.43 -4.72
N THR A 65 -6.70 8.14 -5.68
CA THR A 65 -6.62 9.60 -5.64
C THR A 65 -7.45 10.14 -6.79
N CYS A 66 -8.44 10.96 -6.50
CA CYS A 66 -9.40 11.40 -7.50
C CYS A 66 -10.05 12.72 -7.12
N ASP A 67 -10.79 13.30 -8.07
CA ASP A 67 -11.46 14.59 -7.86
C ASP A 67 -12.88 14.43 -7.31
N THR A 68 -13.55 13.32 -7.61
CA THR A 68 -14.95 13.13 -7.21
C THR A 68 -15.19 11.74 -6.63
N MET A 69 -16.26 11.61 -5.86
CA MET A 69 -16.71 10.32 -5.31
C MET A 69 -17.06 9.34 -6.43
N GLU A 70 -17.62 9.83 -7.53
CA GLU A 70 -17.97 8.99 -8.68
C GLU A 70 -16.72 8.33 -9.27
N GLN A 71 -15.63 9.10 -9.41
CA GLN A 71 -14.36 8.55 -9.87
C GLN A 71 -13.82 7.51 -8.88
N ALA A 72 -13.96 7.77 -7.58
CA ALA A 72 -13.52 6.83 -6.55
C ALA A 72 -14.25 5.49 -6.68
N LEU A 73 -15.55 5.52 -6.83
CA LEU A 73 -16.35 4.30 -6.97
C LEU A 73 -15.99 3.52 -8.23
N ALA A 74 -15.77 4.22 -9.34
CA ALA A 74 -15.37 3.58 -10.60
C ALA A 74 -14.03 2.85 -10.49
N ARG A 75 -13.10 3.37 -9.66
CA ARG A 75 -11.77 2.79 -9.46
C ARG A 75 -11.72 1.74 -8.36
N ALA A 76 -12.79 1.62 -7.58
CA ALA A 76 -12.88 0.69 -6.46
C ALA A 76 -13.67 -0.59 -6.80
N GLY A 77 -13.80 -0.92 -8.09
CA GLY A 77 -14.52 -2.10 -8.52
C GLY A 77 -15.90 -1.83 -9.11
N GLY A 78 -16.36 -0.57 -9.07
CA GLY A 78 -17.66 -0.18 -9.63
C GLY A 78 -17.60 0.16 -11.11
N GLY A 79 -16.45 0.02 -11.76
CA GLY A 79 -16.24 0.34 -13.17
C GLY A 79 -15.14 -0.53 -13.77
N LYS A 80 -14.29 0.07 -14.62
CA LYS A 80 -13.22 -0.65 -15.33
C LYS A 80 -12.01 -0.98 -14.45
N ARG A 81 -11.88 -0.36 -13.29
CA ARG A 81 -10.75 -0.54 -12.39
C ARG A 81 -11.19 -1.14 -11.07
N ASP A 82 -10.30 -1.96 -10.52
CA ASP A 82 -10.42 -2.47 -9.16
C ASP A 82 -9.07 -2.27 -8.50
N GLN A 83 -8.87 -1.11 -7.89
CA GLN A 83 -7.59 -0.72 -7.32
C GLN A 83 -7.19 -1.61 -6.15
N GLY A 84 -8.16 -2.03 -5.34
CA GLY A 84 -7.91 -2.93 -4.22
C GLY A 84 -7.39 -4.28 -4.69
N ARG A 85 -8.02 -4.84 -5.72
CA ARG A 85 -7.59 -6.10 -6.31
C ARG A 85 -6.19 -5.96 -6.91
N ASN A 86 -5.94 -4.86 -7.63
CA ASN A 86 -4.63 -4.62 -8.23
C ASN A 86 -3.54 -4.53 -7.16
N ALA A 87 -3.81 -3.86 -6.05
CA ALA A 87 -2.87 -3.77 -4.93
C ALA A 87 -2.58 -5.14 -4.33
N ALA A 88 -3.60 -5.96 -4.12
CA ALA A 88 -3.46 -7.31 -3.59
C ALA A 88 -2.62 -8.19 -4.52
N LEU A 89 -2.88 -8.14 -5.83
CA LEU A 89 -2.11 -8.89 -6.81
C LEU A 89 -0.65 -8.43 -6.87
N THR A 90 -0.43 -7.12 -6.81
CA THR A 90 0.92 -6.57 -6.82
C THR A 90 1.72 -7.04 -5.62
N VAL A 91 1.14 -6.97 -4.42
CA VAL A 91 1.82 -7.38 -3.20
C VAL A 91 2.13 -8.88 -3.23
N ALA A 92 1.21 -9.70 -3.73
CA ALA A 92 1.44 -11.14 -3.84
C ALA A 92 2.60 -11.44 -4.81
N ARG A 93 2.64 -10.77 -5.94
CA ARG A 93 3.73 -10.94 -6.92
C ARG A 93 5.07 -10.51 -6.35
N MET A 94 5.11 -9.40 -5.64
CA MET A 94 6.36 -8.91 -5.06
C MET A 94 6.84 -9.78 -3.91
N ALA A 95 5.93 -10.35 -3.13
CA ALA A 95 6.28 -11.31 -2.08
C ALA A 95 6.88 -12.58 -2.68
N LEU A 96 6.32 -13.08 -3.78
CA LEU A 96 6.87 -14.23 -4.50
C LEU A 96 8.24 -13.93 -5.09
N LEU A 97 8.41 -12.76 -5.69
CA LEU A 97 9.70 -12.34 -6.24
C LEU A 97 10.77 -12.31 -5.16
N LYS A 98 10.44 -11.74 -4.01
CA LYS A 98 11.37 -11.69 -2.87
C LYS A 98 11.80 -13.09 -2.46
N GLN A 99 10.87 -14.03 -2.39
CA GLN A 99 11.16 -15.41 -2.03
C GLN A 99 12.05 -16.09 -3.09
N GLU A 100 11.79 -15.85 -4.35
CA GLU A 100 12.59 -16.43 -5.46
C GLU A 100 14.01 -15.92 -5.47
N VAL A 101 14.19 -14.61 -5.21
CA VAL A 101 15.52 -14.00 -5.25
C VAL A 101 16.33 -14.35 -4.02
N ASN A 102 15.68 -14.50 -2.87
CA ASN A 102 16.37 -14.74 -1.60
C ASN A 102 15.66 -15.82 -0.78
N PRO A 103 15.63 -17.07 -1.29
CA PRO A 103 14.83 -18.12 -0.64
C PRO A 103 15.34 -18.52 0.74
N TYR A 104 16.63 -18.41 1.02
CA TYR A 104 17.21 -18.84 2.28
C TYR A 104 16.98 -17.84 3.43
N ARG A 105 16.56 -16.62 3.12
CA ARG A 105 16.35 -15.59 4.12
C ARG A 105 15.28 -15.99 5.14
N TRP A 106 14.23 -16.64 4.68
CA TRP A 106 13.14 -17.10 5.56
C TRP A 106 13.58 -18.22 6.45
N GLN A 107 14.37 -19.16 5.95
CA GLN A 107 14.87 -20.29 6.71
C GLN A 107 15.83 -19.86 7.82
N VAL A 108 16.67 -18.88 7.54
CA VAL A 108 17.61 -18.33 8.52
C VAL A 108 16.88 -17.67 9.69
N ARG A 109 15.75 -17.03 9.43
CA ARG A 109 14.96 -16.37 10.45
C ARG A 109 14.26 -17.35 11.38
N ASP A 110 13.77 -18.41 10.80
CA ASP A 110 13.03 -19.43 11.57
C ASP A 110 13.95 -20.37 12.34
N GLY A 111 15.19 -20.37 11.96
CA GLY A 111 16.21 -21.14 12.66
C GLY A 111 16.79 -20.36 13.81
#